data_6ed152a876978c0b1d1809d6d1a62127
#
_entry.id   6ed152a876978c0b1d1809d6d1a62127
#
_cell.length_a   1.000
_cell.length_b   1.000
_cell.length_c   1.000
_cell.angle_alpha   90.00
_cell.angle_beta   90.00
_cell.angle_gamma   90.00
#
_symmetry.space_group_name_H-M   'P 1'
#
loop_
_entity.id
_entity.type
_entity.pdbx_description
1 polymer ?
#
loop_
_entity_poly.entity_id
_entity_poly.type
_entity_poly.pdbx_seq_one_letter_code
_entity_poly.pdbx_strand_id
1 'polypeptide(L)'
;MTPLKVEDMDRESVVLSFTIPIVNTGRQIGTIMDAFVRTYLPFEQYDKASVTVTLTAADTPRDDGYWQAFIMEIRKPKAFLIKLAIKGKSGNILRDLENFPDMPMDIIYQVVARSDYYYAKTRITLTSEDLRTALYQYTSGVRK
;
A
#
# COMPACT_ATOMS: atom_id res chain seq x y z
N MET A 1 1.35 11.20 1.88
CA MET A 1 1.03 10.06 1.01
C MET A 1 1.04 10.50 -0.44
N THR A 2 1.76 9.79 -1.29
CA THR A 2 1.74 10.09 -2.72
C THR A 2 0.41 9.64 -3.33
N PRO A 3 0.00 10.22 -4.47
CA PRO A 3 -1.19 9.73 -5.17
C PRO A 3 -1.04 8.26 -5.59
N LEU A 4 -2.17 7.57 -5.62
CA LEU A 4 -2.23 6.20 -6.09
C LEU A 4 -1.87 6.15 -7.58
N LYS A 5 -1.04 5.19 -7.97
CA LYS A 5 -0.52 5.08 -9.32
C LYS A 5 -0.66 3.63 -9.80
N VAL A 6 -1.09 3.44 -11.05
CA VAL A 6 -1.11 2.11 -11.66
C VAL A 6 0.30 1.78 -12.15
N GLU A 7 0.85 0.68 -11.64
CA GLU A 7 2.16 0.16 -12.07
C GLU A 7 2.01 -0.76 -13.29
N ASP A 8 0.98 -1.58 -13.29
CA ASP A 8 0.72 -2.54 -14.37
C ASP A 8 -0.76 -2.89 -14.36
N MET A 9 -1.30 -3.20 -15.52
CA MET A 9 -2.69 -3.60 -15.66
C MET A 9 -2.84 -4.53 -16.85
N ASP A 10 -3.52 -5.64 -16.64
CA ASP A 10 -3.98 -6.49 -17.71
C ASP A 10 -5.50 -6.65 -17.64
N ARG A 11 -6.04 -7.59 -18.41
CA ARG A 11 -7.48 -7.78 -18.51
C ARG A 11 -8.12 -8.26 -17.21
N GLU A 12 -7.37 -8.97 -16.38
CA GLU A 12 -7.88 -9.62 -15.18
C GLU A 12 -7.39 -9.00 -13.89
N SER A 13 -6.33 -8.18 -13.94
CA SER A 13 -5.70 -7.67 -12.74
C SER A 13 -5.11 -6.29 -12.93
N VAL A 14 -4.88 -5.60 -11.83
CA VAL A 14 -4.20 -4.32 -11.79
C VAL A 14 -3.28 -4.28 -10.57
N VAL A 15 -2.09 -3.71 -10.75
CA VAL A 15 -1.16 -3.46 -9.67
C VAL A 15 -1.03 -1.95 -9.50
N LEU A 16 -1.31 -1.48 -8.29
CA LEU A 16 -1.21 -0.08 -7.94
C LEU A 16 -0.18 0.11 -6.84
N SER A 17 0.36 1.31 -6.76
CA SER A 17 1.33 1.64 -5.71
C SER A 17 1.14 3.06 -5.21
N PHE A 18 1.61 3.28 -3.99
CA PHE A 18 1.74 4.60 -3.40
C PHE A 18 2.78 4.53 -2.29
N THR A 19 3.28 5.67 -1.87
CA THR A 19 4.25 5.75 -0.79
C THR A 19 3.70 6.54 0.38
N ILE A 20 4.13 6.17 1.59
CA ILE A 20 3.77 6.87 2.81
C ILE A 20 5.07 7.27 3.50
N PRO A 21 5.27 8.59 3.73
CA PRO A 21 6.45 9.04 4.44
C PRO A 21 6.36 8.71 5.92
N ILE A 22 7.50 8.35 6.51
CA ILE A 22 7.65 8.16 7.95
C ILE A 22 8.88 8.93 8.42
N VAL A 23 8.78 9.51 9.61
CA VAL A 23 9.87 10.28 10.21
C VAL A 23 9.99 9.89 11.68
N ASN A 24 11.22 9.67 12.11
CA ASN A 24 11.51 9.44 13.51
C ASN A 24 11.60 10.79 14.21
N THR A 25 10.60 11.14 15.00
CA THR A 25 10.56 12.37 15.78
C THR A 25 11.03 12.18 17.22
N GLY A 26 11.43 10.96 17.57
CA GLY A 26 11.92 10.63 18.89
C GLY A 26 13.36 11.10 19.13
N ARG A 27 13.90 10.67 20.25
CA ARG A 27 15.27 11.03 20.69
C ARG A 27 16.27 9.91 20.46
N GLN A 28 15.81 8.75 20.00
CA GLN A 28 16.65 7.57 19.80
C GLN A 28 16.51 7.08 18.38
N ILE A 29 17.59 6.50 17.86
CA ILE A 29 17.56 5.78 16.60
C ILE A 29 16.75 4.50 16.83
N GLY A 30 15.82 4.21 15.92
CA GLY A 30 15.02 2.99 15.96
C GLY A 30 15.25 2.14 14.72
N THR A 31 14.86 0.88 14.81
CA THR A 31 14.89 -0.04 13.68
C THR A 31 13.48 -0.52 13.42
N ILE A 32 13.04 -0.43 12.16
CA ILE A 32 11.77 -1.03 11.74
C ILE A 32 12.04 -2.49 11.43
N MET A 33 11.67 -3.37 12.36
CA MET A 33 11.97 -4.80 12.26
C MET A 33 10.98 -5.56 11.39
N ASP A 34 9.75 -5.11 11.36
CA ASP A 34 8.69 -5.76 10.61
C ASP A 34 7.61 -4.74 10.27
N ALA A 35 6.99 -4.91 9.12
CA ALA A 35 5.87 -4.06 8.73
C ALA A 35 4.95 -4.83 7.78
N PHE A 36 3.65 -4.61 7.93
CA PHE A 36 2.65 -5.23 7.06
C PHE A 36 1.41 -4.35 6.99
N VAL A 37 0.56 -4.65 6.01
CA VAL A 37 -0.69 -3.94 5.81
C VAL A 37 -1.85 -4.91 6.00
N ARG A 38 -2.84 -4.48 6.77
CA ARG A 38 -4.10 -5.20 6.92
C ARG A 38 -5.18 -4.43 6.19
N THR A 39 -5.87 -5.09 5.28
CA THR A 39 -6.97 -4.49 4.52
C THR A 39 -8.30 -4.88 5.13
N TYR A 40 -9.28 -3.97 5.02
CA TYR A 40 -10.63 -4.18 5.52
C TYR A 40 -11.64 -4.01 4.39
N LEU A 41 -11.52 -4.86 3.37
CA LEU A 41 -12.48 -4.87 2.27
C LEU A 41 -13.80 -5.46 2.77
N PRO A 42 -14.95 -4.77 2.58
CA PRO A 42 -16.24 -5.28 3.03
C PRO A 42 -16.77 -6.39 2.10
N PHE A 43 -16.29 -7.61 2.29
CA PHE A 43 -16.62 -8.75 1.43
C PHE A 43 -18.11 -9.04 1.33
N GLU A 44 -18.89 -8.73 2.38
CA GLU A 44 -20.34 -8.92 2.38
C GLU A 44 -21.05 -8.03 1.37
N GLN A 45 -20.44 -6.88 1.07
CA GLN A 45 -20.99 -5.90 0.15
C GLN A 45 -20.29 -5.91 -1.21
N TYR A 46 -19.08 -6.45 -1.25
CA TYR A 46 -18.27 -6.45 -2.46
C TYR A 46 -17.36 -7.68 -2.49
N ASP A 47 -17.58 -8.56 -3.46
CA ASP A 47 -16.80 -9.80 -3.63
C ASP A 47 -16.29 -10.00 -5.06
N LYS A 48 -16.26 -8.93 -5.87
CA LYS A 48 -15.93 -9.02 -7.31
C LYS A 48 -14.44 -9.06 -7.60
N ALA A 49 -13.61 -8.80 -6.59
CA ALA A 49 -12.17 -8.82 -6.76
C ALA A 49 -11.50 -9.22 -5.44
N SER A 50 -10.29 -9.74 -5.55
CA SER A 50 -9.43 -10.01 -4.40
C SER A 50 -8.28 -9.02 -4.38
N VAL A 51 -7.86 -8.62 -3.17
CA VAL A 51 -6.80 -7.64 -2.97
C VAL A 51 -5.67 -8.28 -2.16
N THR A 52 -4.47 -8.19 -2.69
CA THR A 52 -3.25 -8.59 -1.98
C THR A 52 -2.36 -7.36 -1.84
N VAL A 53 -1.86 -7.11 -0.65
CA VAL A 53 -1.05 -5.93 -0.37
C VAL A 53 0.33 -6.35 0.09
N THR A 54 1.36 -5.71 -0.47
CA THR A 54 2.74 -5.87 -0.02
C THR A 54 3.29 -4.52 0.41
N LEU A 55 4.21 -4.54 1.37
CA LEU A 55 4.82 -3.33 1.90
C LEU A 55 6.33 -3.53 1.98
N THR A 56 7.08 -2.58 1.46
CA THR A 56 8.55 -2.56 1.53
C THR A 56 9.05 -1.16 1.83
N ALA A 57 10.33 -1.04 2.16
CA ALA A 57 10.96 0.27 2.20
C ALA A 57 11.08 0.82 0.77
N ALA A 58 10.76 2.10 0.58
CA ALA A 58 10.70 2.68 -0.76
C ALA A 58 12.09 2.76 -1.44
N ASP A 59 13.15 2.91 -0.65
CA ASP A 59 14.52 2.98 -1.18
C ASP A 59 15.15 1.60 -1.45
N THR A 60 14.54 0.52 -0.95
CA THR A 60 15.01 -0.86 -1.17
C THR A 60 13.80 -1.77 -1.42
N PRO A 61 13.08 -1.58 -2.54
CA PRO A 61 11.87 -2.38 -2.80
C PRO A 61 12.20 -3.85 -3.02
N ARG A 62 11.30 -4.74 -2.55
CA ARG A 62 11.42 -6.18 -2.68
C ARG A 62 10.14 -6.76 -3.26
N ASP A 63 10.30 -7.77 -4.12
CA ASP A 63 9.17 -8.46 -4.75
C ASP A 63 8.91 -9.84 -4.14
N ASP A 64 9.75 -10.30 -3.21
CA ASP A 64 9.66 -11.63 -2.62
C ASP A 64 8.69 -11.74 -1.44
N GLY A 65 8.07 -10.64 -1.05
CA GLY A 65 7.11 -10.61 0.07
C GLY A 65 7.74 -10.58 1.45
N TYR A 66 9.06 -10.58 1.55
CA TYR A 66 9.74 -10.51 2.83
C TYR A 66 10.04 -9.06 3.22
N TRP A 67 9.99 -8.80 4.51
CA TRP A 67 10.37 -7.51 5.05
C TRP A 67 11.87 -7.46 5.29
N GLN A 68 12.50 -6.38 4.86
CA GLN A 68 13.89 -6.09 5.18
C GLN A 68 13.93 -4.96 6.21
N ALA A 69 14.47 -5.26 7.40
CA ALA A 69 14.59 -4.28 8.46
C ALA A 69 15.47 -3.11 8.03
N PHE A 70 15.15 -1.91 8.47
CA PHE A 70 15.96 -0.73 8.22
C PHE A 70 16.00 0.19 9.43
N ILE A 71 17.05 1.00 9.47
CA ILE A 71 17.29 1.93 10.58
C ILE A 71 16.58 3.24 10.29
N MET A 72 15.83 3.73 11.29
CA MET A 72 15.21 5.05 11.27
C MET A 72 16.09 6.04 12.02
N GLU A 73 16.87 6.81 11.29
CA GLU A 73 17.65 7.90 11.87
C GLU A 73 16.73 9.04 12.29
N ILE A 74 17.13 9.77 13.33
CA ILE A 74 16.33 10.85 13.88
C ILE A 74 16.18 11.96 12.83
N ARG A 75 14.91 12.35 12.58
CA ARG A 75 14.52 13.42 11.65
C ARG A 75 14.92 13.22 10.18
N LYS A 76 15.39 12.03 9.82
CA LYS A 76 15.62 11.68 8.42
C LYS A 76 14.40 10.97 7.86
N PRO A 77 13.76 11.52 6.82
CA PRO A 77 12.57 10.89 6.28
C PRO A 77 12.89 9.59 5.56
N LYS A 78 12.05 8.62 5.75
CA LYS A 78 11.96 7.37 4.98
C LYS A 78 10.55 7.24 4.46
N ALA A 79 10.32 6.29 3.57
CA ALA A 79 8.98 6.02 3.07
C ALA A 79 8.74 4.52 2.98
N PHE A 80 7.49 4.11 3.22
CA PHE A 80 6.99 2.80 2.88
C PHE A 80 6.45 2.83 1.46
N LEU A 81 6.80 1.83 0.66
CA LEU A 81 6.18 1.58 -0.64
C LEU A 81 5.12 0.50 -0.46
N ILE A 82 3.89 0.82 -0.81
CA ILE A 82 2.76 -0.09 -0.70
C ILE A 82 2.29 -0.43 -2.11
N LYS A 83 2.24 -1.73 -2.41
CA LYS A 83 1.72 -2.24 -3.67
C LYS A 83 0.46 -3.05 -3.42
N LEU A 84 -0.59 -2.72 -4.18
CA LEU A 84 -1.85 -3.44 -4.15
C LEU A 84 -2.01 -4.21 -5.45
N ALA A 85 -2.12 -5.52 -5.34
CA ALA A 85 -2.45 -6.37 -6.48
C ALA A 85 -3.93 -6.73 -6.38
N ILE A 86 -4.74 -6.26 -7.31
CA ILE A 86 -6.17 -6.51 -7.35
C ILE A 86 -6.47 -7.42 -8.53
N LYS A 87 -7.04 -8.58 -8.26
CA LYS A 87 -7.44 -9.54 -9.28
C LYS A 87 -8.95 -9.62 -9.34
N GLY A 88 -9.51 -9.33 -10.52
CA GLY A 88 -10.95 -9.44 -10.76
C GLY A 88 -11.38 -10.87 -10.97
N LYS A 89 -12.66 -11.14 -10.70
CA LYS A 89 -13.23 -12.48 -10.81
C LYS A 89 -14.01 -12.71 -12.09
N SER A 90 -14.36 -11.64 -12.83
CA SER A 90 -15.16 -11.76 -14.06
C SER A 90 -14.33 -11.87 -15.35
N GLY A 91 -13.01 -11.66 -15.27
CA GLY A 91 -12.15 -11.58 -16.45
C GLY A 91 -12.09 -10.18 -17.05
N ASN A 92 -12.72 -9.19 -16.43
CA ASN A 92 -12.66 -7.79 -16.84
C ASN A 92 -12.46 -6.91 -15.61
N ILE A 93 -11.21 -6.52 -15.37
CA ILE A 93 -10.86 -5.80 -14.14
C ILE A 93 -11.54 -4.43 -14.03
N LEU A 94 -11.69 -3.72 -15.13
CA LEU A 94 -12.34 -2.41 -15.10
C LEU A 94 -13.81 -2.52 -14.70
N ARG A 95 -14.50 -3.55 -15.17
CA ARG A 95 -15.87 -3.83 -14.79
C ARG A 95 -15.97 -4.23 -13.33
N ASP A 96 -15.05 -5.06 -12.87
CA ASP A 96 -15.04 -5.51 -11.48
C ASP A 96 -14.78 -4.36 -10.50
N LEU A 97 -14.07 -3.32 -10.93
CA LEU A 97 -13.72 -2.17 -10.08
C LEU A 97 -14.69 -0.99 -10.18
N GLU A 98 -15.74 -1.07 -11.03
CA GLU A 98 -16.71 0.04 -11.18
C GLU A 98 -17.33 0.45 -9.84
N ASN A 99 -17.64 -0.50 -8.99
CA ASN A 99 -18.30 -0.27 -7.71
C ASN A 99 -17.40 -0.62 -6.53
N PHE A 100 -16.09 -0.51 -6.71
CA PHE A 100 -15.15 -0.81 -5.63
C PHE A 100 -15.39 0.17 -4.47
N PRO A 101 -15.62 -0.35 -3.24
CA PRO A 101 -15.90 0.52 -2.10
C PRO A 101 -14.64 1.20 -1.58
N ASP A 102 -14.81 2.17 -0.72
CA ASP A 102 -13.70 2.69 0.07
C ASP A 102 -13.16 1.58 0.96
N MET A 103 -11.86 1.38 0.95
CA MET A 103 -11.21 0.28 1.67
C MET A 103 -10.26 0.84 2.72
N PRO A 104 -10.60 0.72 4.01
CA PRO A 104 -9.66 1.07 5.07
C PRO A 104 -8.49 0.09 5.11
N MET A 105 -7.32 0.59 5.43
CA MET A 105 -6.11 -0.23 5.60
C MET A 105 -5.37 0.24 6.84
N ASP A 106 -4.84 -0.71 7.61
CA ASP A 106 -3.93 -0.42 8.71
C ASP A 106 -2.51 -0.80 8.31
N ILE A 107 -1.61 0.14 8.42
CA ILE A 107 -0.18 -0.11 8.29
C ILE A 107 0.35 -0.33 9.70
N ILE A 108 0.86 -1.53 9.95
CA ILE A 108 1.33 -1.96 11.27
C ILE A 108 2.81 -2.26 11.15
N TYR A 109 3.62 -1.68 12.03
CA TYR A 109 5.04 -1.94 12.01
C TYR A 109 5.60 -2.01 13.43
N GLN A 110 6.66 -2.81 13.58
CA GLN A 110 7.36 -2.99 14.84
C GLN A 110 8.60 -2.10 14.85
N VAL A 111 8.72 -1.30 15.90
CA VAL A 111 9.87 -0.41 16.10
C VAL A 111 10.65 -0.95 17.29
N VAL A 112 11.96 -1.16 17.08
CA VAL A 112 12.88 -1.54 18.15
C VAL A 112 13.86 -0.40 18.33
N ALA A 113 13.87 0.17 19.53
CA ALA A 113 14.82 1.20 19.94
C ALA A 113 15.69 0.64 21.07
N ARG A 114 16.68 1.41 21.49
CA ARG A 114 17.69 1.00 22.46
C ARG A 114 17.10 0.40 23.74
N SER A 115 16.03 0.99 24.25
CA SER A 115 15.42 0.56 25.52
C SER A 115 13.98 0.09 25.37
N ASP A 116 13.40 0.23 24.17
CA ASP A 116 11.99 -0.04 23.95
C ASP A 116 11.78 -0.80 22.65
N TYR A 117 10.74 -1.61 22.63
CA TYR A 117 10.13 -2.00 21.36
C TYR A 117 8.62 -1.82 21.46
N TYR A 118 7.99 -1.49 20.34
CA TYR A 118 6.54 -1.30 20.31
C TYR A 118 6.03 -1.48 18.89
N TYR A 119 4.71 -1.70 18.79
CA TYR A 119 4.01 -1.70 17.52
C TYR A 119 3.38 -0.34 17.29
N ALA A 120 3.55 0.18 16.10
CA ALA A 120 2.87 1.38 15.65
C ALA A 120 1.82 1.01 14.59
N LYS A 121 0.74 1.77 14.53
CA LYS A 121 -0.33 1.54 13.58
C LYS A 121 -0.80 2.87 13.00
N THR A 122 -0.93 2.91 11.69
CA THR A 122 -1.48 4.06 10.98
C THR A 122 -2.60 3.59 10.07
N ARG A 123 -3.77 4.19 10.19
CA ARG A 123 -4.90 3.88 9.32
C ARG A 123 -4.94 4.85 8.14
N ILE A 124 -5.12 4.29 6.95
CA ILE A 124 -5.38 5.03 5.73
C ILE A 124 -6.58 4.41 5.04
N THR A 125 -7.23 5.17 4.17
CA THR A 125 -8.35 4.65 3.39
C THR A 125 -8.07 4.84 1.92
N LEU A 126 -8.11 3.72 1.18
CA LEU A 126 -8.14 3.77 -0.27
C LEU A 126 -9.56 4.10 -0.70
N THR A 127 -9.77 5.29 -1.22
CA THR A 127 -11.12 5.71 -1.63
C THR A 127 -11.41 5.20 -3.05
N SER A 128 -12.69 4.97 -3.32
CA SER A 128 -13.13 4.58 -4.66
C SER A 128 -12.80 5.67 -5.68
N GLU A 129 -12.82 6.92 -5.28
CA GLU A 129 -12.45 8.06 -6.14
C GLU A 129 -10.97 8.03 -6.50
N ASP A 130 -10.08 7.78 -5.56
CA ASP A 130 -8.63 7.66 -5.81
C ASP A 130 -8.36 6.53 -6.80
N LEU A 131 -9.03 5.40 -6.64
CA LEU A 131 -8.89 4.27 -7.53
C LEU A 131 -9.34 4.62 -8.95
N ARG A 132 -10.50 5.25 -9.09
CA ARG A 132 -11.01 5.68 -10.41
C ARG A 132 -10.09 6.68 -11.07
N THR A 133 -9.56 7.62 -10.31
CA THR A 133 -8.63 8.62 -10.83
C THR A 133 -7.36 7.96 -11.35
N ALA A 134 -6.79 7.02 -10.59
CA ALA A 134 -5.58 6.31 -11.01
C ALA A 134 -5.81 5.48 -12.28
N LEU A 135 -6.94 4.78 -12.34
CA LEU A 135 -7.30 3.98 -13.52
C LEU A 135 -7.51 4.86 -14.76
N TYR A 136 -8.18 5.99 -14.57
CA TYR A 136 -8.40 6.94 -15.67
C TYR A 136 -7.10 7.51 -16.20
N GLN A 137 -6.19 7.92 -15.33
CA GLN A 137 -4.89 8.45 -15.72
C GLN A 137 -4.07 7.42 -16.49
N TYR A 138 -4.08 6.16 -16.06
CA TYR A 138 -3.37 5.09 -16.73
C TYR A 138 -3.92 4.83 -18.12
N THR A 139 -5.24 4.66 -18.24
CA THR A 139 -5.87 4.38 -19.53
C THR A 139 -5.76 5.54 -20.51
N SER A 140 -5.82 6.78 -20.02
CA SER A 140 -5.61 7.97 -20.84
C SER A 140 -4.16 8.09 -21.32
N GLY A 141 -3.19 7.75 -20.45
CA GLY A 141 -1.77 7.77 -20.79
C GLY A 141 -1.38 6.77 -21.86
N VAL A 142 -2.03 5.62 -21.88
CA VAL A 142 -1.77 4.56 -22.88
C VAL A 142 -2.13 5.00 -24.30
N ARG A 143 -3.05 5.94 -24.42
CA ARG A 143 -3.51 6.47 -25.72
C ARG A 143 -2.53 7.47 -26.35
N LYS A 144 -1.55 7.88 -25.58
CA LYS A 144 -0.51 8.76 -26.11
C LYS A 144 0.58 7.91 -26.76
#